data_956966ee96f698cadbc40f981e823911
#
_entry.id   956966ee96f698cadbc40f981e823911
#
_cell.length_a   1.000
_cell.length_b   1.000
_cell.length_c   1.000
_cell.angle_alpha   90.00
_cell.angle_beta   90.00
_cell.angle_gamma   90.00
#
_symmetry.space_group_name_H-M   'P 1'
#
loop_
_entity.id
_entity.type
_entity.pdbx_description
1 polymer ?
#
loop_
_entity_poly.entity_id
_entity_poly.type
_entity_poly.pdbx_seq_one_letter_code
_entity_poly.pdbx_strand_id
1 'polypeptide(L)'
;YEGKFSPFFVQSGEDQHIVDLTQISLVNTDRVGALVEKGIEGETRSYNGTDYTYNGPADMEVTENEDGTVYYDFTLRDDLVFSDGTPIDIDDVIFSMYVLSDPTYDGSSTLYSQPILGMEEYRSGMSTLSVLLAAAGEDNTDYTYWTEDQQKAFWDAVNDGGVKFAQEIVDYMVANGGVEEGDVVS
;
A
#
# COMPACT_ATOMS: atom_id res chain seq x y z
N TYR A 1 -7.89 -23.19 -13.60
CA TYR A 1 -7.22 -21.92 -13.97
C TYR A 1 -8.24 -20.92 -14.47
N GLU A 2 -8.15 -19.69 -13.95
CA GLU A 2 -8.96 -18.57 -14.44
C GLU A 2 -8.26 -17.80 -15.58
N GLY A 3 -6.97 -18.09 -15.81
CA GLY A 3 -6.16 -17.48 -16.86
C GLY A 3 -5.70 -16.05 -16.56
N LYS A 4 -5.72 -15.64 -15.28
CA LYS A 4 -5.27 -14.33 -14.82
C LYS A 4 -3.86 -14.44 -14.25
N PHE A 5 -2.86 -14.37 -15.11
CA PHE A 5 -1.45 -14.55 -14.75
C PHE A 5 -0.69 -13.24 -14.50
N SER A 6 -1.39 -12.12 -14.31
CA SER A 6 -0.76 -10.89 -13.87
C SER A 6 -0.44 -10.97 -12.38
N PRO A 7 0.80 -10.66 -11.93
CA PRO A 7 1.15 -10.67 -10.52
C PRO A 7 0.34 -9.66 -9.69
N PHE A 8 -0.20 -8.62 -10.33
CA PHE A 8 -1.01 -7.61 -9.67
C PHE A 8 -2.50 -8.00 -9.54
N PHE A 9 -3.02 -8.89 -10.38
CA PHE A 9 -4.45 -9.16 -10.48
C PHE A 9 -4.82 -10.63 -10.39
N VAL A 10 -3.88 -11.50 -10.04
CA VAL A 10 -4.15 -12.92 -9.79
C VAL A 10 -5.09 -13.08 -8.58
N GLN A 11 -6.10 -13.94 -8.71
CA GLN A 11 -7.13 -14.15 -7.69
C GLN A 11 -7.27 -15.62 -7.26
N SER A 12 -6.95 -16.57 -8.14
CA SER A 12 -7.02 -18.00 -7.82
C SER A 12 -5.67 -18.55 -7.36
N GLY A 13 -5.69 -19.51 -6.42
CA GLY A 13 -4.47 -20.17 -5.94
C GLY A 13 -3.74 -20.93 -7.05
N GLU A 14 -4.46 -21.48 -8.03
CA GLU A 14 -3.89 -22.21 -9.16
C GLU A 14 -3.14 -21.27 -10.11
N ASP A 15 -3.68 -20.08 -10.37
CA ASP A 15 -3.01 -19.06 -11.19
C ASP A 15 -1.83 -18.45 -10.44
N GLN A 16 -1.95 -18.28 -9.11
CA GLN A 16 -0.87 -17.80 -8.25
C GLN A 16 0.38 -18.70 -8.34
N HIS A 17 0.21 -20.03 -8.35
CA HIS A 17 1.34 -20.96 -8.50
C HIS A 17 2.09 -20.76 -9.82
N ILE A 18 1.40 -20.36 -10.89
CA ILE A 18 2.06 -20.04 -12.16
C ILE A 18 2.81 -18.71 -12.07
N VAL A 19 2.17 -17.71 -11.46
CA VAL A 19 2.79 -16.38 -11.24
C VAL A 19 4.05 -16.51 -10.40
N ASP A 20 4.02 -17.27 -9.30
CA ASP A 20 5.15 -17.47 -8.39
C ASP A 20 6.40 -18.07 -9.09
N LEU A 21 6.20 -18.82 -10.18
CA LEU A 21 7.32 -19.34 -10.99
C LEU A 21 8.00 -18.27 -11.85
N THR A 22 7.38 -17.13 -12.03
CA THR A 22 7.83 -16.05 -12.93
C THR A 22 8.21 -14.78 -12.20
N GLN A 23 7.98 -14.73 -10.87
CA GLN A 23 8.24 -13.55 -10.06
C GLN A 23 9.36 -13.80 -9.05
N ILE A 24 9.97 -12.73 -8.60
CA ILE A 24 10.96 -12.72 -7.54
C ILE A 24 10.43 -11.88 -6.38
N SER A 25 10.53 -12.39 -5.17
CA SER A 25 10.14 -11.67 -3.95
C SER A 25 11.37 -11.08 -3.28
N LEU A 26 11.31 -9.83 -2.82
CA LEU A 26 12.40 -9.18 -2.08
C LEU A 26 12.86 -9.99 -0.87
N VAL A 27 11.91 -10.61 -0.17
CA VAL A 27 12.17 -11.38 1.05
C VAL A 27 11.62 -12.79 0.86
N ASN A 28 12.40 -13.76 1.26
CA ASN A 28 12.02 -15.17 1.32
C ASN A 28 11.81 -15.61 2.77
N THR A 29 11.15 -16.74 2.95
CA THR A 29 11.01 -17.40 4.24
C THR A 29 11.71 -18.75 4.25
N ASP A 30 12.15 -19.16 5.41
CA ASP A 30 12.64 -20.51 5.63
C ASP A 30 11.51 -21.54 5.76
N ARG A 31 11.86 -22.81 6.04
CA ARG A 31 10.89 -23.91 6.15
C ARG A 31 9.94 -23.82 7.34
N VAL A 32 10.22 -22.95 8.30
CA VAL A 32 9.32 -22.68 9.44
C VAL A 32 8.57 -21.36 9.31
N GLY A 33 8.77 -20.64 8.18
CA GLY A 33 8.11 -19.38 7.90
C GLY A 33 8.82 -18.16 8.48
N ALA A 34 10.04 -18.31 9.02
CA ALA A 34 10.82 -17.17 9.48
C ALA A 34 11.49 -16.46 8.30
N LEU A 35 11.53 -15.13 8.35
CA LEU A 35 12.13 -14.30 7.31
C LEU A 35 13.63 -14.56 7.18
N VAL A 36 14.13 -14.54 5.95
CA VAL A 36 15.54 -14.58 5.59
C VAL A 36 16.01 -13.14 5.42
N GLU A 37 16.82 -12.65 6.35
CA GLU A 37 17.26 -11.25 6.39
C GLU A 37 18.55 -11.03 5.57
N LYS A 38 19.43 -12.04 5.50
CA LYS A 38 20.70 -12.01 4.76
C LYS A 38 20.63 -12.87 3.51
N GLY A 39 19.76 -12.47 2.58
CA GLY A 39 19.53 -13.23 1.35
C GLY A 39 20.72 -13.21 0.39
N ILE A 40 21.52 -12.15 0.37
CA ILE A 40 22.67 -11.99 -0.55
C ILE A 40 23.78 -12.98 -0.19
N GLU A 41 24.19 -13.00 1.08
CA GLU A 41 25.19 -13.95 1.55
C GLU A 41 24.61 -15.35 1.73
N GLY A 42 23.32 -15.43 2.04
CA GLY A 42 22.60 -16.64 2.37
C GLY A 42 22.68 -16.98 3.87
N GLU A 43 21.56 -17.46 4.41
CA GLU A 43 21.47 -17.93 5.78
C GLU A 43 21.31 -19.42 5.83
N THR A 44 22.16 -20.10 6.63
CA THR A 44 22.04 -21.53 6.86
C THR A 44 21.30 -21.79 8.17
N ARG A 45 20.18 -22.52 8.07
CA ARG A 45 19.32 -22.87 9.21
C ARG A 45 19.01 -24.36 9.21
N SER A 46 19.07 -24.97 10.40
CA SER A 46 18.77 -26.39 10.59
C SER A 46 17.25 -26.64 10.64
N TYR A 47 16.77 -27.61 9.89
CA TYR A 47 15.40 -28.11 9.95
C TYR A 47 15.36 -29.64 9.92
N ASN A 48 14.78 -30.27 10.92
CA ASN A 48 14.69 -31.72 11.08
C ASN A 48 16.06 -32.44 10.93
N GLY A 49 17.13 -31.84 11.48
CA GLY A 49 18.48 -32.41 11.47
C GLY A 49 19.24 -32.26 10.16
N THR A 50 18.71 -31.46 9.23
CA THR A 50 19.35 -31.11 7.95
C THR A 50 19.55 -29.62 7.87
N ASP A 51 20.73 -29.18 7.44
CA ASP A 51 21.02 -27.76 7.20
C ASP A 51 20.60 -27.35 5.79
N TYR A 52 19.89 -26.23 5.72
CA TYR A 52 19.44 -25.61 4.48
C TYR A 52 19.97 -24.19 4.40
N THR A 53 20.54 -23.84 3.25
CA THR A 53 20.95 -22.46 2.97
C THR A 53 19.87 -21.76 2.15
N TYR A 54 19.45 -20.60 2.62
CA TYR A 54 18.41 -19.77 2.01
C TYR A 54 19.07 -18.52 1.44
N ASN A 55 18.99 -18.36 0.12
CA ASN A 55 19.45 -17.18 -0.59
C ASN A 55 18.24 -16.39 -1.11
N GLY A 56 18.43 -15.10 -1.32
CA GLY A 56 17.41 -14.20 -1.84
C GLY A 56 17.99 -13.09 -2.71
N PRO A 57 17.12 -12.27 -3.30
CA PRO A 57 17.54 -11.16 -4.14
C PRO A 57 18.01 -9.93 -3.35
N ALA A 58 17.72 -9.90 -2.05
CA ALA A 58 18.05 -8.75 -1.20
C ALA A 58 18.41 -9.17 0.22
N ASP A 59 19.17 -8.31 0.88
CA ASP A 59 19.26 -8.25 2.34
C ASP A 59 18.18 -7.29 2.88
N MET A 60 17.70 -7.57 4.08
CA MET A 60 16.74 -6.73 4.81
C MET A 60 17.30 -6.42 6.20
N GLU A 61 17.25 -5.16 6.58
CA GLU A 61 17.54 -4.71 7.95
C GLU A 61 16.27 -4.08 8.55
N VAL A 62 15.95 -4.45 9.78
CA VAL A 62 14.78 -3.94 10.49
C VAL A 62 15.22 -3.09 11.66
N THR A 63 14.79 -1.84 11.72
CA THR A 63 15.08 -0.93 12.82
C THR A 63 13.79 -0.51 13.52
N GLU A 64 13.65 -0.85 14.78
CA GLU A 64 12.55 -0.41 15.63
C GLU A 64 12.95 0.88 16.37
N ASN A 65 12.16 1.94 16.23
CA ASN A 65 12.41 3.23 16.87
C ASN A 65 11.65 3.36 18.18
N GLU A 66 12.11 4.24 19.06
CA GLU A 66 11.49 4.49 20.38
C GLU A 66 10.07 5.07 20.26
N ASP A 67 9.74 5.71 19.14
CA ASP A 67 8.39 6.26 18.85
C ASP A 67 7.40 5.22 18.32
N GLY A 68 7.84 3.96 18.18
CA GLY A 68 7.05 2.85 17.68
C GLY A 68 7.02 2.72 16.16
N THR A 69 7.77 3.54 15.43
CA THR A 69 7.98 3.36 13.98
C THR A 69 8.97 2.24 13.71
N VAL A 70 8.79 1.53 12.60
CA VAL A 70 9.71 0.47 12.15
C VAL A 70 10.17 0.80 10.75
N TYR A 71 11.49 0.82 10.55
CA TYR A 71 12.10 0.94 9.22
C TYR A 71 12.51 -0.43 8.71
N TYR A 72 12.28 -0.64 7.42
CA TYR A 72 12.73 -1.81 6.66
C TYR A 72 13.65 -1.31 5.55
N ASP A 73 14.94 -1.56 5.70
CA ASP A 73 15.95 -1.20 4.72
C ASP A 73 16.31 -2.40 3.88
N PHE A 74 16.25 -2.24 2.54
CA PHE A 74 16.55 -3.31 1.60
C PHE A 74 17.77 -2.97 0.77
N THR A 75 18.71 -3.92 0.68
CA THR A 75 19.85 -3.86 -0.25
C THR A 75 19.68 -4.93 -1.29
N LEU A 76 19.54 -4.55 -2.57
CA LEU A 76 19.43 -5.50 -3.67
C LEU A 76 20.80 -6.05 -4.09
N ARG A 77 20.82 -7.27 -4.61
CA ARG A 77 21.94 -7.79 -5.36
C ARG A 77 22.10 -7.00 -6.66
N ASP A 78 23.32 -6.86 -7.13
CA ASP A 78 23.69 -6.14 -8.36
C ASP A 78 23.73 -7.02 -9.61
N ASP A 79 23.53 -8.34 -9.46
CA ASP A 79 23.60 -9.33 -10.55
C ASP A 79 22.21 -9.87 -10.96
N LEU A 80 21.13 -9.26 -10.51
CA LEU A 80 19.77 -9.66 -10.87
C LEU A 80 19.43 -9.21 -12.29
N VAL A 81 18.81 -10.11 -13.06
CA VAL A 81 18.35 -9.80 -14.42
C VAL A 81 16.99 -10.41 -14.70
N PHE A 82 16.22 -9.74 -15.56
CA PHE A 82 15.03 -10.32 -16.17
C PHE A 82 15.39 -11.45 -17.13
N SER A 83 14.40 -12.22 -17.58
CA SER A 83 14.58 -13.35 -18.49
C SER A 83 15.16 -12.96 -19.86
N ASP A 84 15.07 -11.71 -20.26
CA ASP A 84 15.66 -11.15 -21.48
C ASP A 84 17.08 -10.58 -21.27
N GLY A 85 17.59 -10.64 -20.03
CA GLY A 85 18.92 -10.16 -19.66
C GLY A 85 18.97 -8.69 -19.25
N THR A 86 17.85 -7.97 -19.21
CA THR A 86 17.78 -6.61 -18.68
C THR A 86 18.04 -6.62 -17.16
N PRO A 87 18.90 -5.75 -16.61
CA PRO A 87 19.10 -5.66 -15.16
C PRO A 87 17.81 -5.37 -14.40
N ILE A 88 17.67 -5.98 -13.23
CA ILE A 88 16.63 -5.64 -12.22
C ILE A 88 17.29 -4.74 -11.18
N ASP A 89 16.73 -3.58 -10.95
CA ASP A 89 17.25 -2.60 -10.01
C ASP A 89 16.17 -2.01 -9.09
N ILE A 90 16.53 -0.97 -8.35
CA ILE A 90 15.64 -0.35 -7.38
C ILE A 90 14.43 0.33 -8.04
N ASP A 91 14.55 0.77 -9.28
CA ASP A 91 13.44 1.42 -10.00
C ASP A 91 12.31 0.41 -10.28
N ASP A 92 12.63 -0.88 -10.51
CA ASP A 92 11.64 -1.95 -10.66
C ASP A 92 10.87 -2.21 -9.35
N VAL A 93 11.56 -2.14 -8.21
CA VAL A 93 10.93 -2.25 -6.89
C VAL A 93 10.01 -1.05 -6.66
N ILE A 94 10.49 0.17 -6.92
CA ILE A 94 9.70 1.41 -6.78
C ILE A 94 8.49 1.37 -7.71
N PHE A 95 8.64 0.90 -8.96
CA PHE A 95 7.53 0.73 -9.89
C PHE A 95 6.45 -0.21 -9.31
N SER A 96 6.86 -1.34 -8.75
CA SER A 96 5.93 -2.30 -8.11
C SER A 96 5.17 -1.64 -6.95
N MET A 97 5.86 -0.84 -6.13
CA MET A 97 5.23 -0.10 -5.03
C MET A 97 4.24 0.96 -5.54
N TYR A 98 4.55 1.67 -6.63
CA TYR A 98 3.62 2.61 -7.25
C TYR A 98 2.35 1.92 -7.74
N VAL A 99 2.47 0.77 -8.43
CA VAL A 99 1.30 0.03 -8.90
C VAL A 99 0.42 -0.43 -7.74
N LEU A 100 1.02 -1.02 -6.70
CA LEU A 100 0.30 -1.56 -5.55
C LEU A 100 -0.31 -0.49 -4.63
N SER A 101 0.24 0.74 -4.67
CA SER A 101 -0.22 1.87 -3.87
C SER A 101 -1.16 2.81 -4.64
N ASP A 102 -1.32 2.63 -5.95
CA ASP A 102 -2.16 3.51 -6.77
C ASP A 102 -3.60 3.57 -6.23
N PRO A 103 -4.21 4.77 -6.08
CA PRO A 103 -5.58 4.90 -5.58
C PRO A 103 -6.62 4.14 -6.41
N THR A 104 -6.36 3.94 -7.70
CA THR A 104 -7.26 3.23 -8.63
C THR A 104 -7.00 1.72 -8.69
N TYR A 105 -5.94 1.22 -8.01
CA TYR A 105 -5.63 -0.19 -7.98
C TYR A 105 -6.68 -0.97 -7.21
N ASP A 106 -7.35 -1.89 -7.89
CA ASP A 106 -8.44 -2.74 -7.38
C ASP A 106 -8.05 -4.22 -7.16
N GLY A 107 -6.75 -4.51 -7.16
CA GLY A 107 -6.22 -5.83 -6.86
C GLY A 107 -6.11 -6.12 -5.36
N SER A 108 -5.02 -6.77 -4.94
CA SER A 108 -4.80 -7.10 -3.52
C SER A 108 -4.66 -5.87 -2.63
N SER A 109 -5.44 -5.80 -1.56
CA SER A 109 -5.35 -4.73 -0.54
C SER A 109 -4.20 -4.93 0.45
N THR A 110 -3.45 -6.03 0.37
CA THR A 110 -2.48 -6.44 1.39
C THR A 110 -1.46 -5.36 1.72
N LEU A 111 -0.91 -4.66 0.72
CA LEU A 111 0.10 -3.62 0.96
C LEU A 111 -0.53 -2.36 1.58
N TYR A 112 -1.53 -1.79 0.92
CA TYR A 112 -2.09 -0.50 1.33
C TYR A 112 -2.99 -0.56 2.57
N SER A 113 -3.33 -1.76 3.05
CA SER A 113 -4.01 -1.94 4.33
C SER A 113 -3.06 -1.97 5.54
N GLN A 114 -1.74 -2.00 5.30
CA GLN A 114 -0.75 -1.92 6.38
C GLN A 114 -0.56 -0.47 6.83
N PRO A 115 -0.18 -0.24 8.09
CA PRO A 115 0.06 1.10 8.63
C PRO A 115 1.40 1.67 8.13
N ILE A 116 1.53 1.82 6.82
CA ILE A 116 2.71 2.39 6.16
C ILE A 116 2.60 3.90 6.21
N LEU A 117 3.62 4.56 6.73
CA LEU A 117 3.66 6.02 6.86
C LEU A 117 3.48 6.68 5.48
N GLY A 118 2.51 7.58 5.37
CA GLY A 118 2.18 8.30 4.14
C GLY A 118 1.29 7.53 3.15
N MET A 119 0.95 6.26 3.39
CA MET A 119 0.12 5.47 2.47
C MET A 119 -1.31 6.01 2.34
N GLU A 120 -1.93 6.36 3.46
CA GLU A 120 -3.30 6.89 3.47
C GLU A 120 -3.36 8.25 2.75
N GLU A 121 -2.41 9.14 3.03
CA GLU A 121 -2.29 10.44 2.39
C GLU A 121 -2.08 10.31 0.89
N TYR A 122 -1.19 9.41 0.47
CA TYR A 122 -0.92 9.16 -0.95
C TYR A 122 -2.17 8.65 -1.67
N ARG A 123 -2.86 7.65 -1.13
CA ARG A 123 -4.04 7.05 -1.75
C ARG A 123 -5.27 7.95 -1.72
N SER A 124 -5.44 8.77 -0.70
CA SER A 124 -6.53 9.75 -0.63
C SER A 124 -6.29 10.98 -1.52
N GLY A 125 -5.06 11.16 -2.02
CA GLY A 125 -4.66 12.38 -2.74
C GLY A 125 -4.58 13.60 -1.84
N MET A 126 -4.64 13.43 -0.53
CA MET A 126 -4.54 14.51 0.43
C MET A 126 -3.09 14.97 0.58
N SER A 127 -2.88 16.28 0.58
CA SER A 127 -1.58 16.85 0.95
C SER A 127 -1.33 16.72 2.45
N THR A 128 -0.06 16.74 2.88
CA THR A 128 0.29 16.78 4.31
C THR A 128 -0.44 17.90 5.04
N LEU A 129 -0.57 19.08 4.42
CA LEU A 129 -1.33 20.18 4.98
C LEU A 129 -2.80 19.83 5.20
N SER A 130 -3.45 19.17 4.23
CA SER A 130 -4.85 18.74 4.35
C SER A 130 -5.05 17.75 5.50
N VAL A 131 -4.11 16.82 5.71
CA VAL A 131 -4.15 15.87 6.83
C VAL A 131 -4.03 16.59 8.18
N LEU A 132 -3.11 17.56 8.29
CA LEU A 132 -2.94 18.35 9.49
C LEU A 132 -4.17 19.20 9.78
N LEU A 133 -4.78 19.83 8.77
CA LEU A 133 -6.00 20.62 8.89
C LEU A 133 -7.20 19.75 9.33
N ALA A 134 -7.34 18.55 8.77
CA ALA A 134 -8.38 17.60 9.16
C ALA A 134 -8.20 17.14 10.63
N ALA A 135 -6.97 16.83 11.04
CA ALA A 135 -6.66 16.41 12.40
C ALA A 135 -6.89 17.54 13.45
N ALA A 136 -6.61 18.80 13.06
CA ALA A 136 -6.82 19.96 13.93
C ALA A 136 -8.30 20.28 14.16
N GLY A 137 -9.17 19.97 13.20
CA GLY A 137 -10.60 20.26 13.25
C GLY A 137 -10.97 21.66 12.75
N GLU A 138 -12.26 21.82 12.41
CA GLU A 138 -12.79 23.08 11.85
C GLU A 138 -12.67 24.26 12.81
N ASP A 139 -12.88 24.00 14.11
CA ASP A 139 -12.87 25.03 15.18
C ASP A 139 -11.45 25.36 15.70
N ASN A 140 -10.39 24.84 15.03
CA ASN A 140 -9.02 25.10 15.47
C ASN A 140 -8.67 26.58 15.36
N THR A 141 -7.98 27.12 16.36
CA THR A 141 -7.53 28.51 16.45
C THR A 141 -5.99 28.64 16.49
N ASP A 142 -5.27 27.53 16.39
CA ASP A 142 -3.80 27.52 16.28
C ASP A 142 -3.38 27.52 14.81
N TYR A 143 -2.81 28.61 14.36
CA TYR A 143 -2.36 28.80 12.98
C TYR A 143 -0.82 28.76 12.85
N THR A 144 -0.14 28.01 13.71
CA THR A 144 1.33 27.90 13.71
C THR A 144 1.89 27.36 12.37
N TYR A 145 1.18 26.41 11.75
CA TYR A 145 1.67 25.70 10.55
C TYR A 145 0.90 26.03 9.27
N TRP A 146 -0.18 26.81 9.34
CA TRP A 146 -1.00 27.27 8.22
C TRP A 146 -1.70 28.58 8.55
N THR A 147 -2.35 29.19 7.59
CA THR A 147 -3.11 30.43 7.79
C THR A 147 -4.60 30.13 8.05
N GLU A 148 -5.29 31.08 8.68
CA GLU A 148 -6.75 31.02 8.86
C GLU A 148 -7.48 30.83 7.52
N ASP A 149 -7.02 31.52 6.44
CA ASP A 149 -7.60 31.37 5.10
C ASP A 149 -7.42 29.95 4.53
N GLN A 150 -6.28 29.32 4.80
CA GLN A 150 -6.03 27.93 4.38
C GLN A 150 -6.96 26.96 5.10
N GLN A 151 -7.15 27.13 6.41
CA GLN A 151 -8.08 26.33 7.19
C GLN A 151 -9.51 26.49 6.70
N LYS A 152 -9.94 27.74 6.52
CA LYS A 152 -11.28 28.03 6.01
C LYS A 152 -11.50 27.44 4.63
N ALA A 153 -10.58 27.61 3.70
CA ALA A 153 -10.70 27.07 2.35
C ALA A 153 -10.78 25.53 2.33
N PHE A 154 -10.02 24.87 3.21
CA PHE A 154 -10.07 23.42 3.37
C PHE A 154 -11.45 22.96 3.85
N TRP A 155 -11.98 23.55 4.93
CA TRP A 155 -13.26 23.13 5.50
C TRP A 155 -14.44 23.53 4.61
N ASP A 156 -14.40 24.67 3.94
CA ASP A 156 -15.38 25.02 2.92
C ASP A 156 -15.45 23.94 1.80
N ALA A 157 -14.28 23.46 1.35
CA ALA A 157 -14.21 22.40 0.33
C ALA A 157 -14.72 21.03 0.85
N VAL A 158 -14.41 20.68 2.09
CA VAL A 158 -14.91 19.45 2.77
C VAL A 158 -16.41 19.49 2.89
N ASN A 159 -16.98 20.61 3.38
CA ASN A 159 -18.41 20.77 3.55
C ASN A 159 -19.16 20.75 2.23
N ASP A 160 -18.66 21.45 1.21
CA ASP A 160 -19.21 21.43 -0.15
C ASP A 160 -19.16 20.03 -0.78
N GLY A 161 -18.04 19.31 -0.59
CA GLY A 161 -17.89 17.94 -1.05
C GLY A 161 -18.85 16.98 -0.34
N GLY A 162 -19.01 17.14 0.97
CA GLY A 162 -19.96 16.37 1.79
C GLY A 162 -21.40 16.52 1.33
N VAL A 163 -21.83 17.76 1.04
CA VAL A 163 -23.18 18.04 0.53
C VAL A 163 -23.40 17.39 -0.83
N LYS A 164 -22.42 17.50 -1.74
CA LYS A 164 -22.50 16.87 -3.08
C LYS A 164 -22.59 15.36 -2.97
N PHE A 165 -21.74 14.75 -2.15
CA PHE A 165 -21.74 13.31 -1.93
C PHE A 165 -23.06 12.82 -1.31
N ALA A 166 -23.60 13.52 -0.34
CA ALA A 166 -24.92 13.22 0.23
C ALA A 166 -26.01 13.28 -0.85
N GLN A 167 -25.98 14.29 -1.71
CA GLN A 167 -26.95 14.41 -2.82
C GLN A 167 -26.81 13.26 -3.82
N GLU A 168 -25.60 12.85 -4.18
CA GLU A 168 -25.36 11.70 -5.07
C GLU A 168 -25.93 10.41 -4.49
N ILE A 169 -25.80 10.19 -3.16
CA ILE A 169 -26.41 9.05 -2.49
C ILE A 169 -27.93 9.10 -2.59
N VAL A 170 -28.54 10.25 -2.32
CA VAL A 170 -29.99 10.43 -2.45
C VAL A 170 -30.47 10.16 -3.86
N ASP A 171 -29.81 10.75 -4.85
CA ASP A 171 -30.14 10.57 -6.26
C ASP A 171 -30.04 9.09 -6.69
N TYR A 172 -28.99 8.40 -6.21
CA TYR A 172 -28.83 6.96 -6.43
C TYR A 172 -29.97 6.15 -5.80
N MET A 173 -30.35 6.45 -4.55
CA MET A 173 -31.41 5.75 -3.84
C MET A 173 -32.77 5.97 -4.49
N VAL A 174 -33.08 7.19 -4.90
CA VAL A 174 -34.30 7.52 -5.64
C VAL A 174 -34.34 6.79 -6.98
N ALA A 175 -33.25 6.82 -7.74
CA ALA A 175 -33.16 6.17 -9.06
C ALA A 175 -33.32 4.64 -8.99
N ASN A 176 -32.92 4.01 -7.86
CA ASN A 176 -33.00 2.56 -7.66
C ASN A 176 -34.19 2.12 -6.79
N GLY A 177 -35.14 3.00 -6.52
CA GLY A 177 -36.40 2.68 -5.83
C GLY A 177 -36.26 2.41 -4.33
N GLY A 178 -35.16 2.86 -3.71
CA GLY A 178 -34.91 2.69 -2.28
C GLY A 178 -35.68 3.68 -1.38
N VAL A 179 -35.96 4.88 -1.91
CA VAL A 179 -36.71 5.95 -1.23
C VAL A 179 -37.48 6.78 -2.26
N GLU A 180 -38.54 7.48 -1.86
CA GLU A 180 -39.23 8.48 -2.70
C GLU A 180 -38.58 9.85 -2.54
N GLU A 181 -38.68 10.68 -3.61
CA GLU A 181 -38.20 12.06 -3.56
C GLU A 181 -39.03 12.82 -2.49
N GLY A 182 -38.35 13.25 -1.40
CA GLY A 182 -38.98 13.91 -0.24
C GLY A 182 -38.98 13.09 1.06
N ASP A 183 -38.65 11.80 1.00
CA ASP A 183 -38.50 10.96 2.20
C ASP A 183 -37.15 11.17 2.89
N VAL A 184 -36.21 11.82 2.24
CA VAL A 184 -34.86 12.08 2.80
C VAL A 184 -34.94 13.34 3.64
N VAL A 185 -34.90 13.15 4.95
CA VAL A 185 -34.85 14.24 5.92
C VAL A 185 -33.41 14.71 6.08
N SER A 186 -33.20 16.01 5.93
CA SER A 186 -31.91 16.69 6.14
C SER A 186 -31.42 16.58 7.59
#